data_b80ac2be081b43545c761122bcc35261
#
_entry.id   b80ac2be081b43545c761122bcc35261
#
_cell.length_a   1.000
_cell.length_b   1.000
_cell.length_c   1.000
_cell.angle_alpha   90.00
_cell.angle_beta   90.00
_cell.angle_gamma   90.00
#
_symmetry.space_group_name_H-M   'P 1'
#
loop_
_entity.id
_entity.type
_entity.pdbx_description
1 polymer ?
#
loop_
_entity_poly.entity_id
_entity_poly.type
_entity_poly.pdbx_seq_one_letter_code
_entity_poly.pdbx_strand_id
1 'polypeptide(L)'
;VRPVPKRRTAADAAEALAMSLNAVGRVDMGYMESVSGLAPEAIRAGLSGRVYYDPALSALVTAEEYLSGNVRVKLDEARLYRGDEDMEANVKALESALPPDVPAEEISLELGATWVPAAVYEQFAYEVFQLPRSHRVEGSRDQISVAYSPELSQWRISNKGKVYGAKVDRVYGTRARNALDLMEASLNLRDAVVNRTMYDPAARKTVSVVDREATIAAQSKQDAIASRFRDWVWEDGARRAALVAEYNRRFNSLVPRQFDGSLLSFEGMAADIEIAHH
;
A
#
# COMPACT_ATOMS: atom_id res chain seq x y z
N VAL A 1 -22.23 58.08 5.37
CA VAL A 1 -20.91 57.85 4.81
C VAL A 1 -20.54 56.42 5.19
N ARG A 2 -20.50 55.49 4.21
CA ARG A 2 -19.99 54.16 4.46
C ARG A 2 -18.46 54.29 4.65
N PRO A 3 -17.85 53.72 5.70
CA PRO A 3 -16.42 53.74 5.83
C PRO A 3 -15.80 52.95 4.68
N VAL A 4 -14.92 53.59 3.93
CA VAL A 4 -14.07 52.87 2.94
C VAL A 4 -13.20 51.91 3.72
N PRO A 5 -13.26 50.60 3.46
CA PRO A 5 -12.41 49.64 4.15
C PRO A 5 -10.94 50.04 3.90
N LYS A 6 -10.16 50.28 4.95
CA LYS A 6 -8.73 50.46 4.84
C LYS A 6 -8.15 49.19 4.19
N ARG A 7 -7.43 49.37 3.08
CA ARG A 7 -6.70 48.26 2.45
C ARG A 7 -5.77 47.70 3.53
N ARG A 8 -6.03 46.49 3.99
CA ARG A 8 -5.13 45.82 4.92
C ARG A 8 -3.83 45.53 4.19
N THR A 9 -2.72 45.89 4.79
CA THR A 9 -1.37 45.56 4.35
C THR A 9 -0.79 44.57 5.32
N ALA A 10 -0.19 43.49 4.81
CA ALA A 10 0.50 42.50 5.62
C ALA A 10 1.85 43.07 6.12
N ALA A 11 2.18 42.81 7.38
CA ALA A 11 3.44 43.27 7.96
C ALA A 11 4.61 42.35 7.56
N ASP A 12 4.36 41.10 7.34
CA ASP A 12 5.34 40.09 6.94
C ASP A 12 4.75 39.03 6.00
N ALA A 13 5.59 38.06 5.60
CA ALA A 13 5.19 36.98 4.71
C ALA A 13 4.17 36.03 5.35
N ALA A 14 4.20 35.81 6.67
CA ALA A 14 3.27 34.92 7.37
C ALA A 14 1.86 35.53 7.41
N GLU A 15 1.77 36.85 7.69
CA GLU A 15 0.49 37.56 7.64
C GLU A 15 -0.06 37.61 6.20
N ALA A 16 0.81 37.82 5.18
CA ALA A 16 0.43 37.77 3.79
C ALA A 16 -0.13 36.39 3.37
N LEU A 17 0.47 35.30 3.87
CA LEU A 17 -0.03 33.95 3.67
C LEU A 17 -1.43 33.77 4.32
N ALA A 18 -1.60 34.17 5.58
CA ALA A 18 -2.89 34.09 6.24
C ALA A 18 -3.98 34.88 5.51
N MET A 19 -3.63 36.09 5.01
CA MET A 19 -4.55 36.89 4.20
C MET A 19 -4.88 36.22 2.84
N SER A 20 -3.89 35.58 2.20
CA SER A 20 -4.10 34.84 0.95
C SER A 20 -5.06 33.65 1.15
N LEU A 21 -4.83 32.87 2.20
CA LEU A 21 -5.68 31.71 2.52
C LEU A 21 -7.13 32.16 2.86
N ASN A 22 -7.30 33.26 3.59
CA ASN A 22 -8.62 33.80 3.95
C ASN A 22 -9.36 34.41 2.77
N ALA A 23 -8.67 35.10 1.84
CA ALA A 23 -9.29 35.85 0.76
C ALA A 23 -9.43 35.01 -0.52
N VAL A 24 -8.45 34.17 -0.82
CA VAL A 24 -8.33 33.41 -2.10
C VAL A 24 -8.53 31.90 -1.86
N GLY A 25 -8.39 31.42 -0.64
CA GLY A 25 -8.52 30.00 -0.30
C GLY A 25 -7.32 29.15 -0.68
N ARG A 26 -6.20 29.77 -1.09
CA ARG A 26 -4.96 29.09 -1.51
C ARG A 26 -3.74 29.97 -1.30
N VAL A 27 -2.57 29.39 -1.46
CA VAL A 27 -1.31 30.13 -1.50
C VAL A 27 -1.21 30.82 -2.86
N ASP A 28 -1.35 32.14 -2.88
CA ASP A 28 -1.32 32.96 -4.12
C ASP A 28 -0.24 34.03 -3.98
N MET A 29 0.89 33.82 -4.72
CA MET A 29 2.05 34.73 -4.65
C MET A 29 1.70 36.14 -5.07
N GLY A 30 0.92 36.31 -6.16
CA GLY A 30 0.55 37.64 -6.66
C GLY A 30 -0.32 38.41 -5.65
N TYR A 31 -1.23 37.71 -4.97
CA TYR A 31 -2.00 38.31 -3.89
C TYR A 31 -1.10 38.73 -2.72
N MET A 32 -0.19 37.81 -2.28
CA MET A 32 0.73 38.07 -1.18
C MET A 32 1.66 39.26 -1.46
N GLU A 33 2.21 39.36 -2.67
CA GLU A 33 2.97 40.53 -3.12
C GLU A 33 2.13 41.82 -3.02
N SER A 34 0.88 41.79 -3.48
CA SER A 34 0.00 42.96 -3.51
C SER A 34 -0.36 43.49 -2.11
N VAL A 35 -0.42 42.62 -1.09
CA VAL A 35 -0.79 43.01 0.27
C VAL A 35 0.40 43.31 1.18
N SER A 36 1.58 42.71 0.89
CA SER A 36 2.80 42.91 1.70
C SER A 36 3.78 43.93 1.10
N GLY A 37 3.75 44.09 -0.24
CA GLY A 37 4.77 44.86 -0.94
C GLY A 37 6.16 44.23 -0.96
N LEU A 38 6.28 42.95 -0.51
CA LEU A 38 7.53 42.21 -0.50
C LEU A 38 7.78 41.57 -1.88
N ALA A 39 9.06 41.43 -2.25
CA ALA A 39 9.44 40.69 -3.44
C ALA A 39 9.15 39.17 -3.28
N PRO A 40 8.86 38.43 -4.37
CA PRO A 40 8.57 36.99 -4.33
C PRO A 40 9.62 36.17 -3.59
N GLU A 41 10.91 36.49 -3.76
CA GLU A 41 12.01 35.80 -3.10
C GLU A 41 12.00 36.02 -1.57
N ALA A 42 11.66 37.25 -1.13
CA ALA A 42 11.53 37.56 0.29
C ALA A 42 10.33 36.84 0.93
N ILE A 43 9.22 36.72 0.18
CA ILE A 43 8.05 35.96 0.62
C ILE A 43 8.42 34.49 0.74
N ARG A 44 9.06 33.88 -0.25
CA ARG A 44 9.50 32.46 -0.22
C ARG A 44 10.44 32.20 0.96
N ALA A 45 11.45 33.07 1.15
CA ALA A 45 12.38 32.95 2.26
C ALA A 45 11.67 33.04 3.62
N GLY A 46 10.73 33.98 3.78
CA GLY A 46 9.93 34.14 5.01
C GLY A 46 8.93 33.00 5.27
N LEU A 47 8.59 32.21 4.24
CA LEU A 47 7.67 31.08 4.34
C LEU A 47 8.38 29.73 4.26
N SER A 48 9.70 29.69 4.34
CA SER A 48 10.48 28.46 4.38
C SER A 48 9.96 27.51 5.48
N GLY A 49 9.66 26.26 5.11
CA GLY A 49 9.07 25.27 6.04
C GLY A 49 7.57 25.42 6.28
N ARG A 50 6.93 26.50 5.80
CA ARG A 50 5.47 26.71 5.90
C ARG A 50 4.72 26.48 4.59
N VAL A 51 5.43 26.63 3.46
CA VAL A 51 4.88 26.48 2.12
C VAL A 51 5.86 25.65 1.29
N TYR A 52 5.33 24.75 0.50
CA TYR A 52 6.06 23.86 -0.40
C TYR A 52 5.47 23.89 -1.79
N TYR A 53 6.30 23.71 -2.81
CA TYR A 53 5.82 23.51 -4.18
C TYR A 53 5.39 22.06 -4.37
N ASP A 54 4.13 21.85 -4.73
CA ASP A 54 3.61 20.51 -5.03
C ASP A 54 3.65 20.28 -6.55
N PRO A 55 4.53 19.38 -7.05
CA PRO A 55 4.65 19.10 -8.48
C PRO A 55 3.36 18.55 -9.10
N ALA A 56 2.60 17.75 -8.36
CA ALA A 56 1.35 17.16 -8.85
C ALA A 56 0.28 18.23 -9.11
N LEU A 57 0.25 19.28 -8.27
CA LEU A 57 -0.67 20.42 -8.42
C LEU A 57 -0.08 21.56 -9.25
N SER A 58 1.23 21.53 -9.52
CA SER A 58 1.99 22.64 -10.11
C SER A 58 1.75 23.95 -9.38
N ALA A 59 1.65 23.92 -8.05
CA ALA A 59 1.28 25.04 -7.21
C ALA A 59 2.00 25.02 -5.86
N LEU A 60 2.06 26.21 -5.23
CA LEU A 60 2.48 26.30 -3.83
C LEU A 60 1.30 25.91 -2.93
N VAL A 61 1.57 25.09 -1.93
CA VAL A 61 0.61 24.63 -0.92
C VAL A 61 1.17 24.82 0.48
N THR A 62 0.32 24.82 1.49
CA THR A 62 0.78 24.90 2.88
C THR A 62 1.48 23.63 3.34
N ALA A 63 2.35 23.70 4.34
CA ALA A 63 3.01 22.54 4.92
C ALA A 63 2.00 21.48 5.40
N GLU A 64 0.91 21.91 6.04
CA GLU A 64 -0.16 21.01 6.49
C GLU A 64 -0.80 20.22 5.35
N GLU A 65 -0.92 20.80 4.17
CA GLU A 65 -1.44 20.15 2.98
C GLU A 65 -0.39 19.28 2.30
N TYR A 66 0.85 19.79 2.17
CA TYR A 66 1.91 19.05 1.49
C TYR A 66 2.36 17.81 2.26
N LEU A 67 2.54 17.94 3.59
CA LEU A 67 3.03 16.88 4.47
C LEU A 67 1.91 15.94 4.98
N SER A 68 0.76 15.94 4.34
CA SER A 68 -0.38 15.08 4.64
C SER A 68 -0.81 14.26 3.40
N GLY A 69 -1.74 13.34 3.59
CA GLY A 69 -2.16 12.40 2.55
C GLY A 69 -1.11 11.32 2.31
N ASN A 70 -0.91 10.88 1.08
CA ASN A 70 0.08 9.85 0.75
C ASN A 70 1.49 10.46 0.64
N VAL A 71 2.15 10.60 1.78
CA VAL A 71 3.48 11.22 1.87
C VAL A 71 4.58 10.40 1.17
N ARG A 72 4.42 9.08 1.04
CA ARG A 72 5.40 8.23 0.33
C ARG A 72 5.38 8.48 -1.17
N VAL A 73 4.20 8.59 -1.77
CA VAL A 73 4.06 8.94 -3.20
C VAL A 73 4.63 10.33 -3.46
N LYS A 74 4.28 11.32 -2.61
CA LYS A 74 4.84 12.68 -2.74
C LYS A 74 6.36 12.69 -2.61
N LEU A 75 6.93 11.87 -1.74
CA LEU A 75 8.38 11.75 -1.58
C LEU A 75 9.02 11.14 -2.83
N ASP A 76 8.44 10.09 -3.39
CA ASP A 76 8.93 9.47 -4.62
C ASP A 76 8.88 10.47 -5.80
N GLU A 77 7.80 11.23 -5.91
CA GLU A 77 7.68 12.31 -6.91
C GLU A 77 8.72 13.41 -6.69
N ALA A 78 8.90 13.91 -5.45
CA ALA A 78 9.88 14.94 -5.14
C ALA A 78 11.31 14.50 -5.48
N ARG A 79 11.64 13.24 -5.26
CA ARG A 79 12.96 12.66 -5.59
C ARG A 79 13.28 12.61 -7.08
N LEU A 80 12.28 12.71 -7.96
CA LEU A 80 12.51 12.80 -9.41
C LEU A 80 13.14 14.14 -9.83
N TYR A 81 12.96 15.19 -9.02
CA TYR A 81 13.48 16.55 -9.27
C TYR A 81 14.84 16.77 -8.60
N ARG A 82 15.74 15.80 -8.63
CA ARG A 82 17.08 15.88 -8.01
C ARG A 82 17.90 17.04 -8.61
N GLY A 83 18.51 17.83 -7.72
CA GLY A 83 19.36 18.97 -8.08
C GLY A 83 18.63 20.31 -8.12
N ASP A 84 17.36 20.34 -7.75
CA ASP A 84 16.60 21.55 -7.47
C ASP A 84 16.63 21.81 -5.95
N GLU A 85 17.22 22.93 -5.50
CA GLU A 85 17.38 23.26 -4.07
C GLU A 85 16.02 23.32 -3.34
N ASP A 86 14.98 23.86 -4.01
CA ASP A 86 13.64 23.94 -3.45
C ASP A 86 13.08 22.52 -3.23
N MET A 87 13.35 21.58 -4.13
CA MET A 87 12.88 20.19 -4.00
C MET A 87 13.70 19.38 -2.98
N GLU A 88 14.95 19.74 -2.70
CA GLU A 88 15.71 19.11 -1.61
C GLU A 88 15.07 19.43 -0.24
N ALA A 89 14.57 20.65 -0.05
CA ALA A 89 13.82 21.03 1.14
C ALA A 89 12.52 20.22 1.27
N ASN A 90 11.81 20.01 0.16
CA ASN A 90 10.60 19.18 0.08
C ASN A 90 10.88 17.73 0.47
N VAL A 91 11.94 17.12 -0.10
CA VAL A 91 12.36 15.75 0.22
C VAL A 91 12.62 15.60 1.71
N LYS A 92 13.42 16.51 2.28
CA LYS A 92 13.75 16.47 3.72
C LYS A 92 12.53 16.61 4.62
N ALA A 93 11.60 17.48 4.25
CA ALA A 93 10.35 17.67 5.00
C ALA A 93 9.45 16.42 4.93
N LEU A 94 9.30 15.84 3.73
CA LEU A 94 8.52 14.61 3.53
C LEU A 94 9.16 13.42 4.25
N GLU A 95 10.49 13.27 4.24
CA GLU A 95 11.18 12.22 4.99
C GLU A 95 10.93 12.34 6.50
N SER A 96 10.86 13.57 7.01
CA SER A 96 10.53 13.81 8.43
C SER A 96 9.06 13.56 8.77
N ALA A 97 8.18 13.67 7.79
CA ALA A 97 6.74 13.43 7.94
C ALA A 97 6.35 11.96 7.73
N LEU A 98 7.28 11.09 7.27
CA LEU A 98 6.99 9.68 7.09
C LEU A 98 6.61 9.02 8.41
N PRO A 99 5.53 8.23 8.44
CA PRO A 99 5.27 7.38 9.59
C PRO A 99 6.39 6.32 9.72
N PRO A 100 6.74 5.93 10.96
CA PRO A 100 7.70 4.87 11.18
C PRO A 100 7.27 3.59 10.48
N ASP A 101 8.22 2.86 9.90
CA ASP A 101 7.90 1.62 9.21
C ASP A 101 7.37 0.57 10.17
N VAL A 102 6.29 -0.10 9.77
CA VAL A 102 5.78 -1.29 10.43
C VAL A 102 6.76 -2.42 10.16
N PRO A 103 7.38 -3.02 11.20
CA PRO A 103 8.36 -4.09 11.04
C PRO A 103 7.69 -5.42 10.65
N ALA A 104 8.48 -6.38 10.13
CA ALA A 104 7.98 -7.66 9.65
C ALA A 104 7.18 -8.45 10.70
N GLU A 105 7.57 -8.33 11.95
CA GLU A 105 6.97 -9.03 13.11
C GLU A 105 5.54 -8.56 13.41
N GLU A 106 5.20 -7.35 12.98
CA GLU A 106 3.86 -6.75 13.15
C GLU A 106 2.99 -6.92 11.90
N ILE A 107 3.57 -7.38 10.78
CA ILE A 107 2.83 -7.60 9.53
C ILE A 107 2.21 -8.99 9.54
N SER A 108 0.89 -9.07 9.72
CA SER A 108 0.16 -10.31 9.51
C SER A 108 0.04 -10.61 8.01
N LEU A 109 0.66 -11.72 7.58
CA LEU A 109 0.67 -12.11 6.18
C LEU A 109 0.14 -13.53 6.02
N GLU A 110 -1.00 -13.64 5.35
CA GLU A 110 -1.65 -14.90 5.05
C GLU A 110 -1.49 -15.29 3.58
N LEU A 111 -1.53 -16.59 3.31
CA LEU A 111 -1.48 -17.12 1.97
C LEU A 111 -2.70 -16.63 1.16
N GLY A 112 -2.46 -15.98 0.02
CA GLY A 112 -3.50 -15.39 -0.83
C GLY A 112 -3.67 -13.88 -0.71
N ALA A 113 -2.90 -13.22 0.16
CA ALA A 113 -2.89 -11.76 0.25
C ALA A 113 -2.56 -11.13 -1.13
N THR A 114 -3.47 -10.32 -1.65
CA THR A 114 -3.38 -9.78 -3.03
C THR A 114 -2.32 -8.69 -3.21
N TRP A 115 -1.81 -8.16 -2.10
CA TRP A 115 -0.72 -7.18 -2.13
C TRP A 115 0.66 -7.84 -2.30
N VAL A 116 0.77 -9.15 -2.02
CA VAL A 116 2.01 -9.92 -2.19
C VAL A 116 2.19 -10.25 -3.68
N PRO A 117 3.36 -9.95 -4.26
CA PRO A 117 3.63 -10.26 -5.65
C PRO A 117 3.48 -11.76 -5.96
N ALA A 118 2.88 -12.11 -7.10
CA ALA A 118 2.67 -13.49 -7.54
C ALA A 118 3.99 -14.30 -7.57
N ALA A 119 5.11 -13.64 -7.91
CA ALA A 119 6.45 -14.24 -7.92
C ALA A 119 6.86 -14.82 -6.55
N VAL A 120 6.38 -14.24 -5.44
CA VAL A 120 6.65 -14.77 -4.09
C VAL A 120 5.95 -16.12 -3.90
N TYR A 121 4.72 -16.24 -4.36
CA TYR A 121 3.97 -17.50 -4.32
C TYR A 121 4.55 -18.56 -5.25
N GLU A 122 5.07 -18.15 -6.42
CA GLU A 122 5.80 -19.05 -7.31
C GLU A 122 7.08 -19.56 -6.67
N GLN A 123 7.87 -18.67 -6.06
CA GLN A 123 9.09 -19.02 -5.35
C GLN A 123 8.80 -19.98 -4.20
N PHE A 124 7.75 -19.72 -3.42
CA PHE A 124 7.29 -20.64 -2.38
C PHE A 124 7.01 -22.03 -2.92
N ALA A 125 6.22 -22.13 -3.99
CA ALA A 125 5.91 -23.42 -4.62
C ALA A 125 7.18 -24.15 -5.10
N TYR A 126 8.08 -23.43 -5.74
CA TYR A 126 9.32 -24.02 -6.24
C TYR A 126 10.25 -24.53 -5.14
N GLU A 127 10.40 -23.80 -4.07
CA GLU A 127 11.31 -24.12 -2.98
C GLU A 127 10.74 -25.18 -2.04
N VAL A 128 9.52 -24.95 -1.56
CA VAL A 128 8.91 -25.79 -0.53
C VAL A 128 8.43 -27.13 -1.10
N PHE A 129 7.83 -27.11 -2.29
CA PHE A 129 7.39 -28.35 -2.95
C PHE A 129 8.50 -29.02 -3.76
N GLN A 130 9.70 -28.39 -3.80
CA GLN A 130 10.89 -28.92 -4.52
C GLN A 130 10.59 -29.24 -5.97
N LEU A 131 9.93 -28.29 -6.68
CA LEU A 131 9.56 -28.50 -8.07
C LEU A 131 10.81 -28.66 -8.96
N PRO A 132 10.76 -29.56 -9.97
CA PRO A 132 11.86 -29.76 -10.92
C PRO A 132 12.24 -28.45 -11.63
N ARG A 133 13.52 -28.31 -12.00
CA ARG A 133 14.01 -27.13 -12.73
C ARG A 133 13.30 -26.89 -14.06
N SER A 134 12.85 -27.97 -14.74
CA SER A 134 12.09 -27.88 -15.98
C SER A 134 10.79 -27.06 -15.85
N HIS A 135 10.19 -27.05 -14.67
CA HIS A 135 8.97 -26.29 -14.39
C HIS A 135 9.23 -24.83 -14.00
N ARG A 136 10.51 -24.42 -13.85
CA ARG A 136 10.92 -23.04 -13.53
C ARG A 136 11.36 -22.24 -14.76
N VAL A 137 11.51 -22.90 -15.91
CA VAL A 137 11.99 -22.25 -17.14
C VAL A 137 10.89 -21.40 -17.72
N GLU A 138 11.14 -20.09 -17.80
CA GLU A 138 10.21 -19.11 -18.36
C GLU A 138 9.89 -19.45 -19.82
N GLY A 139 8.62 -19.38 -20.17
CA GLY A 139 8.13 -19.76 -21.51
C GLY A 139 8.09 -21.26 -21.79
N SER A 140 8.49 -22.12 -20.84
CA SER A 140 8.35 -23.57 -20.98
C SER A 140 6.88 -23.99 -20.99
N ARG A 141 6.55 -25.02 -21.82
CA ARG A 141 5.19 -25.59 -21.87
C ARG A 141 4.69 -26.11 -20.52
N ASP A 142 5.61 -26.51 -19.66
CA ASP A 142 5.32 -27.09 -18.34
C ASP A 142 5.62 -26.15 -17.19
N GLN A 143 5.88 -24.87 -17.48
CA GLN A 143 6.14 -23.85 -16.47
C GLN A 143 4.97 -23.77 -15.48
N ILE A 144 5.29 -23.81 -14.20
CA ILE A 144 4.35 -23.48 -13.14
C ILE A 144 4.43 -21.97 -12.92
N SER A 145 3.32 -21.30 -13.11
CA SER A 145 3.19 -19.87 -12.82
C SER A 145 1.97 -19.61 -11.95
N VAL A 146 2.08 -18.60 -11.10
CA VAL A 146 0.99 -18.11 -10.25
C VAL A 146 0.55 -16.75 -10.78
N ALA A 147 -0.73 -16.58 -11.02
CA ALA A 147 -1.29 -15.31 -11.50
C ALA A 147 -2.56 -14.96 -10.73
N TYR A 148 -2.72 -13.66 -10.47
CA TYR A 148 -3.96 -13.11 -9.93
C TYR A 148 -4.72 -12.38 -11.03
N SER A 149 -6.01 -12.67 -11.19
CA SER A 149 -6.92 -11.90 -12.03
C SER A 149 -7.75 -10.97 -11.15
N PRO A 150 -7.56 -9.64 -11.25
CA PRO A 150 -8.37 -8.68 -10.50
C PRO A 150 -9.85 -8.73 -10.89
N GLU A 151 -10.16 -8.96 -12.18
CA GLU A 151 -11.54 -9.02 -12.71
C GLU A 151 -12.33 -10.17 -12.10
N LEU A 152 -11.68 -11.32 -11.90
CA LEU A 152 -12.30 -12.51 -11.30
C LEU A 152 -12.06 -12.61 -9.80
N SER A 153 -11.21 -11.76 -9.25
CA SER A 153 -10.72 -11.83 -7.87
C SER A 153 -10.20 -13.23 -7.52
N GLN A 154 -9.42 -13.83 -8.42
CA GLN A 154 -8.97 -15.21 -8.31
C GLN A 154 -7.50 -15.39 -8.62
N TRP A 155 -6.86 -16.22 -7.82
CA TRP A 155 -5.54 -16.77 -8.07
C TRP A 155 -5.65 -18.03 -8.94
N ARG A 156 -4.72 -18.21 -9.85
CA ARG A 156 -4.58 -19.41 -10.67
C ARG A 156 -3.14 -19.90 -10.68
N ILE A 157 -2.98 -21.20 -10.61
CA ILE A 157 -1.69 -21.89 -10.79
C ILE A 157 -1.75 -22.69 -12.09
N SER A 158 -0.87 -22.37 -13.04
CA SER A 158 -0.80 -23.08 -14.31
C SER A 158 -0.17 -24.45 -14.14
N ASN A 159 -0.50 -25.39 -15.03
CA ASN A 159 0.13 -26.72 -15.15
C ASN A 159 0.20 -27.55 -13.85
N LYS A 160 -0.57 -27.23 -12.84
CA LYS A 160 -0.55 -27.87 -11.52
C LYS A 160 -0.76 -29.38 -11.55
N GLY A 161 -1.46 -29.92 -12.54
CA GLY A 161 -1.67 -31.35 -12.74
C GLY A 161 -0.51 -32.09 -13.44
N LYS A 162 0.54 -31.39 -13.84
CA LYS A 162 1.71 -32.00 -14.54
C LYS A 162 2.91 -32.25 -13.62
N VAL A 163 2.80 -31.90 -12.35
CA VAL A 163 3.89 -32.03 -11.38
C VAL A 163 3.62 -33.20 -10.47
N TYR A 164 4.63 -34.04 -10.31
CA TYR A 164 4.60 -35.21 -9.46
C TYR A 164 5.84 -35.25 -8.57
N GLY A 165 5.70 -35.82 -7.39
CA GLY A 165 6.83 -36.00 -6.48
C GLY A 165 6.40 -36.14 -5.02
N ALA A 166 7.32 -36.64 -4.18
CA ALA A 166 7.00 -36.93 -2.78
C ALA A 166 6.48 -35.69 -2.01
N LYS A 167 7.05 -34.50 -2.28
CA LYS A 167 6.62 -33.24 -1.64
C LYS A 167 5.23 -32.82 -2.16
N VAL A 168 4.97 -32.97 -3.44
CA VAL A 168 3.73 -32.54 -4.10
C VAL A 168 2.57 -33.48 -3.78
N ASP A 169 2.81 -34.81 -3.79
CA ASP A 169 1.73 -35.79 -3.72
C ASP A 169 1.49 -36.37 -2.32
N ARG A 170 2.50 -36.31 -1.41
CA ARG A 170 2.43 -36.97 -0.10
C ARG A 170 2.65 -36.02 1.08
N VAL A 171 3.70 -35.17 1.03
CA VAL A 171 4.03 -34.30 2.17
C VAL A 171 3.01 -33.17 2.27
N TYR A 172 2.81 -32.42 1.19
CA TYR A 172 1.88 -31.29 1.09
C TYR A 172 0.62 -31.59 0.27
N GLY A 173 0.52 -32.75 -0.32
CA GLY A 173 -0.65 -33.24 -1.05
C GLY A 173 -1.22 -34.50 -0.45
N THR A 174 -2.30 -34.95 -1.06
CA THR A 174 -2.99 -36.23 -0.82
C THR A 174 -3.14 -37.00 -2.13
N ARG A 175 -3.59 -38.25 -2.06
CA ARG A 175 -3.89 -39.05 -3.26
C ARG A 175 -4.94 -38.39 -4.17
N ALA A 176 -5.86 -37.61 -3.59
CA ALA A 176 -6.96 -36.97 -4.32
C ALA A 176 -6.65 -35.56 -4.81
N ARG A 177 -5.79 -34.85 -4.11
CA ARG A 177 -5.45 -33.45 -4.40
C ARG A 177 -3.95 -33.23 -4.18
N ASN A 178 -3.24 -32.76 -5.18
CA ASN A 178 -1.82 -32.45 -5.04
C ASN A 178 -1.59 -31.10 -4.32
N ALA A 179 -0.36 -30.83 -3.93
CA ALA A 179 0.01 -29.62 -3.17
C ALA A 179 -0.33 -28.30 -3.91
N LEU A 180 -0.20 -28.26 -5.23
CA LEU A 180 -0.50 -27.07 -6.04
C LEU A 180 -2.01 -26.81 -6.14
N ASP A 181 -2.83 -27.87 -6.22
CA ASP A 181 -4.29 -27.74 -6.13
C ASP A 181 -4.74 -27.22 -4.76
N LEU A 182 -4.14 -27.72 -3.70
CA LEU A 182 -4.43 -27.28 -2.33
C LEU A 182 -3.94 -25.84 -2.10
N MET A 183 -2.76 -25.48 -2.59
CA MET A 183 -2.24 -24.13 -2.56
C MET A 183 -3.15 -23.15 -3.31
N GLU A 184 -3.61 -23.50 -4.52
CA GLU A 184 -4.53 -22.64 -5.28
C GLU A 184 -5.86 -22.45 -4.54
N ALA A 185 -6.39 -23.50 -3.89
CA ALA A 185 -7.58 -23.38 -3.07
C ALA A 185 -7.36 -22.42 -1.88
N SER A 186 -6.21 -22.54 -1.19
CA SER A 186 -5.85 -21.67 -0.07
C SER A 186 -5.62 -20.22 -0.52
N LEU A 187 -4.95 -19.98 -1.66
CA LEU A 187 -4.79 -18.64 -2.25
C LEU A 187 -6.14 -17.96 -2.50
N ASN A 188 -7.17 -18.74 -2.82
CA ASN A 188 -8.54 -18.29 -3.05
C ASN A 188 -9.45 -18.36 -1.81
N LEU A 189 -8.89 -18.58 -0.62
CA LEU A 189 -9.61 -18.69 0.64
C LEU A 189 -10.72 -19.76 0.58
N ARG A 190 -10.47 -20.88 -0.12
CA ARG A 190 -11.40 -21.98 -0.27
C ARG A 190 -10.89 -23.23 0.46
N ASP A 191 -11.74 -23.84 1.24
CA ASP A 191 -11.45 -25.14 1.84
C ASP A 191 -11.45 -26.24 0.77
N ALA A 192 -10.51 -27.16 0.89
CA ALA A 192 -10.48 -28.32 0.01
C ALA A 192 -11.65 -29.24 0.30
N VAL A 193 -12.35 -29.62 -0.75
CA VAL A 193 -13.40 -30.65 -0.71
C VAL A 193 -12.99 -31.76 -1.66
N VAL A 194 -13.07 -33.00 -1.20
CA VAL A 194 -12.83 -34.20 -2.00
C VAL A 194 -14.13 -34.95 -2.17
N ASN A 195 -14.47 -35.23 -3.42
CA ASN A 195 -15.65 -36.01 -3.75
C ASN A 195 -15.24 -37.42 -4.23
N ARG A 196 -16.09 -38.38 -3.91
CA ARG A 196 -16.03 -39.74 -4.48
C ARG A 196 -17.29 -40.05 -5.27
N THR A 197 -17.14 -40.87 -6.26
CA THR A 197 -18.26 -41.35 -7.08
C THR A 197 -18.86 -42.58 -6.42
N MET A 198 -20.17 -42.59 -6.23
CA MET A 198 -20.93 -43.74 -5.67
C MET A 198 -22.14 -44.04 -6.57
N TYR A 199 -22.41 -45.29 -6.82
CA TYR A 199 -23.64 -45.71 -7.53
C TYR A 199 -24.84 -45.66 -6.56
N ASP A 200 -25.88 -44.93 -6.95
CA ASP A 200 -27.15 -44.85 -6.25
C ASP A 200 -28.14 -45.87 -6.89
N PRO A 201 -28.46 -46.96 -6.21
CA PRO A 201 -29.35 -47.98 -6.76
C PRO A 201 -30.79 -47.50 -6.97
N ALA A 202 -31.25 -46.57 -6.10
CA ALA A 202 -32.61 -46.03 -6.18
C ALA A 202 -32.78 -45.09 -7.38
N ALA A 203 -31.80 -44.25 -7.62
CA ALA A 203 -31.77 -43.35 -8.80
C ALA A 203 -31.20 -44.00 -10.05
N ARG A 204 -30.67 -45.23 -9.99
CA ARG A 204 -29.99 -45.99 -11.05
C ARG A 204 -28.91 -45.16 -11.76
N LYS A 205 -28.18 -44.30 -11.04
CA LYS A 205 -27.15 -43.41 -11.58
C LYS A 205 -25.96 -43.29 -10.62
N THR A 206 -24.85 -42.89 -11.18
CA THR A 206 -23.67 -42.54 -10.42
C THR A 206 -23.83 -41.11 -9.88
N VAL A 207 -23.66 -40.95 -8.57
CA VAL A 207 -23.71 -39.66 -7.88
C VAL A 207 -22.35 -39.31 -7.28
N SER A 208 -22.04 -38.01 -7.24
CA SER A 208 -20.86 -37.51 -6.57
C SER A 208 -21.24 -37.15 -5.13
N VAL A 209 -20.55 -37.76 -4.17
CA VAL A 209 -20.75 -37.51 -2.72
C VAL A 209 -19.44 -37.07 -2.09
N VAL A 210 -19.52 -36.24 -1.04
CA VAL A 210 -18.32 -35.79 -0.33
C VAL A 210 -17.68 -36.98 0.39
N ASP A 211 -16.40 -37.19 0.14
CA ASP A 211 -15.56 -38.10 0.91
C ASP A 211 -15.01 -37.34 2.11
N ARG A 212 -15.60 -37.58 3.27
CA ARG A 212 -15.28 -36.85 4.51
C ARG A 212 -13.86 -37.09 4.97
N GLU A 213 -13.36 -38.32 4.91
CA GLU A 213 -12.03 -38.68 5.36
C GLU A 213 -10.96 -38.03 4.44
N ALA A 214 -11.13 -38.17 3.13
CA ALA A 214 -10.26 -37.53 2.15
C ALA A 214 -10.31 -35.99 2.22
N THR A 215 -11.47 -35.41 2.54
CA THR A 215 -11.65 -33.96 2.73
C THR A 215 -10.88 -33.47 3.95
N ILE A 216 -11.01 -34.13 5.10
CA ILE A 216 -10.27 -33.78 6.33
C ILE A 216 -8.75 -33.89 6.09
N ALA A 217 -8.31 -34.96 5.41
CA ALA A 217 -6.90 -35.13 5.06
C ALA A 217 -6.39 -33.99 4.15
N ALA A 218 -7.19 -33.55 3.17
CA ALA A 218 -6.83 -32.45 2.27
C ALA A 218 -6.78 -31.10 3.01
N GLN A 219 -7.73 -30.82 3.88
CA GLN A 219 -7.75 -29.60 4.70
C GLN A 219 -6.56 -29.54 5.67
N SER A 220 -6.20 -30.66 6.31
CA SER A 220 -4.99 -30.72 7.13
C SER A 220 -3.70 -30.41 6.34
N LYS A 221 -3.65 -30.76 5.03
CA LYS A 221 -2.54 -30.38 4.16
C LYS A 221 -2.57 -28.90 3.78
N GLN A 222 -3.76 -28.32 3.58
CA GLN A 222 -3.89 -26.88 3.38
C GLN A 222 -3.36 -26.10 4.59
N ASP A 223 -3.72 -26.52 5.80
CA ASP A 223 -3.22 -25.90 7.04
C ASP A 223 -1.68 -25.98 7.14
N ALA A 224 -1.12 -27.14 6.78
CA ALA A 224 0.33 -27.33 6.75
C ALA A 224 1.02 -26.43 5.70
N ILE A 225 0.41 -26.23 4.51
CA ILE A 225 0.91 -25.32 3.49
C ILE A 225 0.85 -23.87 4.00
N ALA A 226 -0.28 -23.46 4.59
CA ALA A 226 -0.46 -22.11 5.09
C ALA A 226 0.52 -21.80 6.25
N SER A 227 0.69 -22.75 7.17
CA SER A 227 1.69 -22.61 8.25
C SER A 227 3.09 -22.50 7.71
N ARG A 228 3.48 -23.39 6.76
CA ARG A 228 4.81 -23.34 6.16
C ARG A 228 5.07 -22.04 5.39
N PHE A 229 4.03 -21.48 4.75
CA PHE A 229 4.15 -20.19 4.06
C PHE A 229 4.44 -19.05 5.04
N ARG A 230 3.72 -18.98 6.17
CA ARG A 230 3.95 -17.95 7.21
C ARG A 230 5.38 -17.96 7.75
N ASP A 231 5.96 -19.15 7.93
CA ASP A 231 7.36 -19.27 8.37
C ASP A 231 8.32 -18.88 7.24
N TRP A 232 8.15 -19.49 6.06
CA TRP A 232 9.04 -19.35 4.91
C TRP A 232 9.15 -17.92 4.39
N VAL A 233 8.03 -17.19 4.38
CA VAL A 233 7.96 -15.86 3.75
C VAL A 233 8.94 -14.86 4.39
N TRP A 234 9.24 -15.04 5.66
CA TRP A 234 10.14 -14.18 6.43
C TRP A 234 11.57 -14.74 6.63
N GLU A 235 11.86 -15.96 6.16
CA GLU A 235 13.17 -16.59 6.32
C GLU A 235 14.28 -15.88 5.52
N ASP A 236 14.00 -15.46 4.31
CA ASP A 236 14.97 -14.78 3.45
C ASP A 236 14.97 -13.27 3.69
N GLY A 237 16.17 -12.71 3.96
CA GLY A 237 16.31 -11.29 4.30
C GLY A 237 15.95 -10.32 3.18
N ALA A 238 16.25 -10.67 1.92
CA ALA A 238 15.95 -9.80 0.79
C ALA A 238 14.43 -9.77 0.51
N ARG A 239 13.78 -10.95 0.56
CA ARG A 239 12.33 -11.08 0.43
C ARG A 239 11.62 -10.35 1.57
N ARG A 240 12.09 -10.51 2.82
CA ARG A 240 11.56 -9.80 3.99
C ARG A 240 11.61 -8.30 3.77
N ALA A 241 12.77 -7.74 3.40
CA ALA A 241 12.94 -6.31 3.18
C ALA A 241 12.01 -5.79 2.07
N ALA A 242 11.88 -6.52 0.96
CA ALA A 242 11.01 -6.16 -0.14
C ALA A 242 9.52 -6.15 0.26
N LEU A 243 9.07 -7.14 1.02
CA LEU A 243 7.68 -7.22 1.49
C LEU A 243 7.36 -6.15 2.54
N VAL A 244 8.27 -5.87 3.47
CA VAL A 244 8.13 -4.78 4.45
C VAL A 244 8.01 -3.43 3.72
N ALA A 245 8.88 -3.17 2.75
CA ALA A 245 8.82 -1.94 1.95
C ALA A 245 7.49 -1.82 1.19
N GLU A 246 7.03 -2.90 0.53
CA GLU A 246 5.77 -2.91 -0.21
C GLU A 246 4.55 -2.74 0.71
N TYR A 247 4.55 -3.36 1.90
CA TYR A 247 3.51 -3.19 2.90
C TYR A 247 3.42 -1.73 3.35
N ASN A 248 4.55 -1.16 3.77
CA ASN A 248 4.59 0.22 4.24
C ASN A 248 4.22 1.22 3.13
N ARG A 249 4.63 0.96 1.89
CA ARG A 249 4.24 1.79 0.74
C ARG A 249 2.72 1.78 0.51
N ARG A 250 2.05 0.64 0.69
CA ARG A 250 0.60 0.50 0.44
C ARG A 250 -0.28 0.89 1.62
N PHE A 251 0.11 0.51 2.82
CA PHE A 251 -0.77 0.55 3.98
C PHE A 251 -0.32 1.51 5.08
N ASN A 252 0.95 1.97 5.03
CA ASN A 252 1.52 2.87 6.01
C ASN A 252 2.09 4.14 5.33
N SER A 253 1.29 4.77 4.48
CA SER A 253 1.68 5.93 3.67
C SER A 253 0.85 7.17 3.93
N LEU A 254 -0.27 7.02 4.65
CA LEU A 254 -1.22 8.09 4.86
C LEU A 254 -0.94 8.82 6.17
N VAL A 255 -0.69 10.13 6.08
CA VAL A 255 -0.58 11.03 7.23
C VAL A 255 -1.82 11.92 7.26
N PRO A 256 -2.58 11.93 8.35
CA PRO A 256 -3.73 12.82 8.47
C PRO A 256 -3.28 14.28 8.47
N ARG A 257 -4.07 15.16 7.83
CA ARG A 257 -3.82 16.60 7.88
C ARG A 257 -4.05 17.08 9.29
N GLN A 258 -3.06 17.78 9.82
CA GLN A 258 -3.15 18.42 11.14
C GLN A 258 -3.33 19.92 10.95
N PHE A 259 -4.30 20.50 11.65
CA PHE A 259 -4.53 21.92 11.66
C PHE A 259 -4.09 22.46 13.02
N ASP A 260 -3.03 23.23 13.03
CA ASP A 260 -2.53 23.86 14.28
C ASP A 260 -3.21 25.21 14.60
N GLY A 261 -4.05 25.67 13.67
CA GLY A 261 -4.73 26.96 13.82
C GLY A 261 -3.85 28.20 13.65
N SER A 262 -2.54 28.02 13.42
CA SER A 262 -1.57 29.14 13.34
C SER A 262 -1.84 30.10 12.18
N LEU A 263 -2.56 29.65 11.15
CA LEU A 263 -2.93 30.42 9.96
C LEU A 263 -4.33 31.07 10.09
N LEU A 264 -5.04 30.84 11.19
CA LEU A 264 -6.36 31.43 11.41
C LEU A 264 -6.20 32.83 12.05
N SER A 265 -6.78 33.85 11.42
CA SER A 265 -6.92 35.17 12.02
C SER A 265 -8.40 35.57 12.03
N PHE A 266 -8.91 35.89 13.22
CA PHE A 266 -10.30 36.29 13.38
C PHE A 266 -10.38 37.80 13.59
N GLU A 267 -11.14 38.48 12.69
CA GLU A 267 -11.33 39.93 12.83
C GLU A 267 -12.09 40.27 14.12
N GLY A 268 -11.51 41.16 14.93
CA GLY A 268 -12.13 41.62 16.17
C GLY A 268 -11.94 40.72 17.39
N MET A 269 -11.16 39.64 17.25
CA MET A 269 -10.80 38.83 18.42
C MET A 269 -9.73 39.53 19.25
N ALA A 270 -9.88 39.55 20.58
CA ALA A 270 -8.87 40.11 21.47
C ALA A 270 -7.59 39.23 21.43
N ALA A 271 -6.41 39.87 21.48
CA ALA A 271 -5.12 39.21 21.33
C ALA A 271 -4.78 38.21 22.46
N ASP A 272 -5.54 38.18 23.52
CA ASP A 272 -5.39 37.32 24.70
C ASP A 272 -6.29 36.08 24.67
N ILE A 273 -7.05 35.88 23.59
CA ILE A 273 -7.87 34.66 23.41
C ILE A 273 -7.02 33.56 22.75
N GLU A 274 -6.71 32.53 23.53
CA GLU A 274 -6.13 31.28 22.98
C GLU A 274 -7.22 30.43 22.32
N ILE A 275 -7.02 30.07 21.04
CA ILE A 275 -7.91 29.15 20.34
C ILE A 275 -7.58 27.74 20.83
N ALA A 276 -8.55 27.07 21.43
CA ALA A 276 -8.39 25.68 21.87
C ALA A 276 -8.20 24.74 20.69
N HIS A 277 -7.21 23.86 20.76
CA HIS A 277 -7.03 22.75 19.84
C HIS A 277 -8.14 21.72 20.10
N HIS A 278 -8.88 21.37 19.06
CA HIS A 278 -9.86 20.29 19.08
C HIS A 278 -9.39 19.10 18.25
#